data_bf08db46f317a911327d6128ba835fbf
#
_entry.id   bf08db46f317a911327d6128ba835fbf
#
_cell.length_a   1.000
_cell.length_b   1.000
_cell.length_c   1.000
_cell.angle_alpha   90.00
_cell.angle_beta   90.00
_cell.angle_gamma   90.00
#
_symmetry.space_group_name_H-M   'P 1'
#
loop_
_entity.id
_entity.type
_entity.pdbx_description
1 polymer ?
#
loop_
_entity_poly.entity_id
_entity_poly.type
_entity_poly.pdbx_seq_one_letter_code
_entity_poly.pdbx_strand_id
1 'polypeptide(L)'
;MTNYKLIDDFLEKNLEKSINELSWLVTQPSVGAQNLGMKECAELVAEILTARGFSSEIQATGGAPVVFGERKGKSNKTLLFYNHYDVQPPEPLELWDTPPFEPSLREGKLFARGVSDDKGHITSRLFAIDALLAQGELPCNVKFVIEGEEETASEHLHEFIRDNKAKLKADACIWEFGGVDHRDVPMQYLGLRGICYVELSVETLGTDVHSGLSGSILPNAAWRLTWALSTLKGPDERIRIPGFYDNIIPPTARDREIMDALPDVADEYKRRFGAKGFIKGLTGGIDLKMAASATRLAISRYTASARTSPA
;
A
#
# COMPACT_ATOMS: atom_id res chain seq x y z
N MET A 1 14.08 31.42 5.05
CA MET A 1 12.69 31.01 4.75
C MET A 1 12.70 30.29 3.41
N THR A 2 12.01 29.19 3.30
CA THR A 2 11.85 28.47 2.03
C THR A 2 11.09 29.34 1.03
N ASN A 3 11.63 29.52 -0.16
CA ASN A 3 10.94 30.28 -1.20
C ASN A 3 10.07 29.31 -2.03
N TYR A 4 8.81 29.18 -1.67
CA TYR A 4 7.87 28.27 -2.33
C TYR A 4 7.72 28.58 -3.83
N LYS A 5 7.79 29.87 -4.23
CA LYS A 5 7.71 30.23 -5.65
C LYS A 5 8.83 29.62 -6.47
N LEU A 6 10.06 29.59 -5.93
CA LEU A 6 11.19 28.94 -6.63
C LEU A 6 11.03 27.43 -6.73
N ILE A 7 10.36 26.79 -5.73
CA ILE A 7 10.03 25.38 -5.78
C ILE A 7 9.01 25.14 -6.90
N ASP A 8 7.92 25.90 -6.92
CA ASP A 8 6.86 25.78 -7.94
C ASP A 8 7.41 25.99 -9.34
N ASP A 9 8.18 27.07 -9.57
CA ASP A 9 8.84 27.35 -10.84
C ASP A 9 9.78 26.20 -11.28
N PHE A 10 10.51 25.57 -10.34
CA PHE A 10 11.34 24.42 -10.64
C PHE A 10 10.53 23.20 -11.04
N LEU A 11 9.46 22.89 -10.29
CA LEU A 11 8.60 21.74 -10.54
C LEU A 11 7.93 21.85 -11.91
N GLU A 12 7.35 23.01 -12.22
CA GLU A 12 6.74 23.25 -13.53
C GLU A 12 7.74 23.08 -14.67
N LYS A 13 8.91 23.70 -14.55
CA LYS A 13 9.95 23.65 -15.59
C LYS A 13 10.52 22.25 -15.83
N ASN A 14 10.55 21.39 -14.80
CA ASN A 14 11.18 20.08 -14.87
C ASN A 14 10.17 18.91 -14.82
N LEU A 15 8.86 19.18 -14.93
CA LEU A 15 7.82 18.16 -14.82
C LEU A 15 8.01 17.03 -15.86
N GLU A 16 8.31 17.37 -17.10
CA GLU A 16 8.56 16.40 -18.17
C GLU A 16 9.72 15.47 -17.83
N LYS A 17 10.79 16.01 -17.25
CA LYS A 17 11.93 15.20 -16.80
C LYS A 17 11.51 14.19 -15.72
N SER A 18 10.67 14.60 -14.78
CA SER A 18 10.16 13.70 -13.73
C SER A 18 9.25 12.61 -14.30
N ILE A 19 8.38 12.96 -15.25
CA ILE A 19 7.53 11.98 -15.96
C ILE A 19 8.38 10.97 -16.73
N ASN A 20 9.44 11.43 -17.41
CA ASN A 20 10.35 10.56 -18.15
C ASN A 20 11.14 9.61 -17.21
N GLU A 21 11.56 10.09 -16.04
CA GLU A 21 12.22 9.25 -15.03
C GLU A 21 11.27 8.20 -14.47
N LEU A 22 10.02 8.59 -14.14
CA LEU A 22 9.01 7.62 -13.73
C LEU A 22 8.73 6.59 -14.84
N SER A 23 8.59 7.05 -16.07
CA SER A 23 8.39 6.18 -17.24
C SER A 23 9.53 5.17 -17.38
N TRP A 24 10.77 5.61 -17.22
CA TRP A 24 11.93 4.73 -17.23
C TRP A 24 11.90 3.70 -16.08
N LEU A 25 11.58 4.14 -14.86
CA LEU A 25 11.52 3.25 -13.70
C LEU A 25 10.40 2.20 -13.81
N VAL A 26 9.23 2.55 -14.35
CA VAL A 26 8.12 1.59 -14.50
C VAL A 26 8.32 0.63 -15.67
N THR A 27 9.16 0.97 -16.66
CA THR A 27 9.54 0.07 -17.75
C THR A 27 10.33 -1.14 -17.24
N GLN A 28 11.05 -1.00 -16.11
CA GLN A 28 11.69 -2.14 -15.44
C GLN A 28 10.65 -2.93 -14.65
N PRO A 29 10.29 -4.16 -15.04
CA PRO A 29 9.43 -5.01 -14.23
C PRO A 29 10.06 -5.32 -12.86
N SER A 30 9.20 -5.46 -11.84
CA SER A 30 9.61 -5.85 -10.48
C SER A 30 8.44 -6.54 -9.78
N VAL A 31 8.01 -7.68 -10.32
CA VAL A 31 6.84 -8.39 -9.80
C VAL A 31 7.27 -9.32 -8.66
N GLY A 32 7.04 -8.89 -7.40
CA GLY A 32 7.48 -9.60 -6.20
C GLY A 32 6.98 -11.05 -6.14
N ALA A 33 5.69 -11.27 -6.35
CA ALA A 33 5.08 -12.61 -6.33
C ALA A 33 5.62 -13.57 -7.40
N GLN A 34 6.26 -13.07 -8.45
CA GLN A 34 6.84 -13.86 -9.54
C GLN A 34 8.37 -13.87 -9.49
N ASN A 35 8.99 -13.16 -8.56
CA ASN A 35 10.43 -12.92 -8.49
C ASN A 35 11.01 -12.41 -9.82
N LEU A 36 10.26 -11.56 -10.53
CA LEU A 36 10.60 -11.06 -11.86
C LEU A 36 11.21 -9.66 -11.78
N GLY A 37 12.46 -9.49 -12.20
CA GLY A 37 13.13 -8.20 -12.33
C GLY A 37 13.46 -7.50 -11.01
N MET A 38 13.46 -8.23 -9.90
CA MET A 38 13.62 -7.66 -8.55
C MET A 38 14.99 -7.05 -8.34
N LYS A 39 16.05 -7.77 -8.73
CA LYS A 39 17.44 -7.31 -8.59
C LYS A 39 17.72 -6.11 -9.50
N GLU A 40 17.32 -6.19 -10.75
CA GLU A 40 17.51 -5.15 -11.76
C GLU A 40 16.79 -3.85 -11.33
N CYS A 41 15.59 -3.96 -10.75
CA CYS A 41 14.87 -2.80 -10.24
C CYS A 41 15.55 -2.20 -9.00
N ALA A 42 16.05 -3.02 -8.08
CA ALA A 42 16.82 -2.54 -6.93
C ALA A 42 18.11 -1.79 -7.36
N GLU A 43 18.83 -2.31 -8.36
CA GLU A 43 20.00 -1.68 -8.94
C GLU A 43 19.64 -0.31 -9.56
N LEU A 44 18.55 -0.26 -10.31
CA LEU A 44 18.04 0.97 -10.92
C LEU A 44 17.66 2.02 -9.87
N VAL A 45 16.95 1.63 -8.81
CA VAL A 45 16.59 2.53 -7.70
C VAL A 45 17.84 3.06 -6.99
N ALA A 46 18.84 2.22 -6.75
CA ALA A 46 20.12 2.63 -6.15
C ALA A 46 20.88 3.61 -7.04
N GLU A 47 20.85 3.43 -8.37
CA GLU A 47 21.42 4.37 -9.34
C GLU A 47 20.73 5.73 -9.29
N ILE A 48 19.40 5.75 -9.28
CA ILE A 48 18.57 6.97 -9.19
C ILE A 48 18.90 7.77 -7.91
N LEU A 49 19.09 7.09 -6.79
CA LEU A 49 19.50 7.72 -5.52
C LEU A 49 20.94 8.25 -5.60
N THR A 50 21.85 7.45 -6.14
CA THR A 50 23.28 7.82 -6.26
C THR A 50 23.46 9.04 -7.16
N ALA A 51 22.73 9.13 -8.27
CA ALA A 51 22.75 10.29 -9.17
C ALA A 51 22.36 11.59 -8.47
N ARG A 52 21.63 11.52 -7.36
CA ARG A 52 21.25 12.67 -6.51
C ARG A 52 22.19 12.88 -5.31
N GLY A 53 23.34 12.17 -5.29
CA GLY A 53 24.34 12.28 -4.24
C GLY A 53 23.93 11.63 -2.91
N PHE A 54 23.03 10.68 -2.93
CA PHE A 54 22.83 9.79 -1.79
C PHE A 54 23.97 8.76 -1.73
N SER A 55 24.43 8.45 -0.53
CA SER A 55 25.16 7.21 -0.31
C SER A 55 24.15 6.08 -0.34
N SER A 56 24.14 5.29 -1.38
CA SER A 56 23.17 4.21 -1.56
C SER A 56 23.84 2.84 -1.46
N GLU A 57 23.11 1.87 -0.94
CA GLU A 57 23.54 0.47 -0.85
C GLU A 57 22.34 -0.45 -1.08
N ILE A 58 22.59 -1.60 -1.65
CA ILE A 58 21.64 -2.68 -1.83
C ILE A 58 21.96 -3.75 -0.80
N GLN A 59 21.05 -3.99 0.14
CA GLN A 59 21.23 -4.99 1.19
C GLN A 59 20.41 -6.24 0.86
N ALA A 60 21.10 -7.38 0.77
CA ALA A 60 20.45 -8.66 0.61
C ALA A 60 19.61 -8.99 1.87
N THR A 61 18.45 -9.56 1.64
CA THR A 61 17.59 -10.16 2.66
C THR A 61 17.40 -11.64 2.40
N GLY A 62 16.52 -12.32 3.12
CA GLY A 62 16.10 -13.70 2.77
C GLY A 62 15.28 -13.76 1.47
N GLY A 63 14.78 -12.65 0.99
CA GLY A 63 13.99 -12.51 -0.24
C GLY A 63 14.52 -11.41 -1.14
N ALA A 64 13.65 -10.48 -1.57
CA ALA A 64 14.06 -9.35 -2.42
C ALA A 64 14.94 -8.36 -1.64
N PRO A 65 15.98 -7.78 -2.27
CA PRO A 65 16.88 -6.87 -1.57
C PRO A 65 16.21 -5.55 -1.20
N VAL A 66 16.69 -4.94 -0.10
CA VAL A 66 16.29 -3.59 0.31
C VAL A 66 17.32 -2.59 -0.18
N VAL A 67 16.86 -1.51 -0.79
CA VAL A 67 17.70 -0.36 -1.16
C VAL A 67 17.64 0.66 -0.03
N PHE A 68 18.80 0.99 0.53
CA PHE A 68 18.95 2.05 1.52
C PHE A 68 19.73 3.22 0.91
N GLY A 69 19.26 4.43 1.12
CA GLY A 69 19.95 5.66 0.72
C GLY A 69 20.00 6.68 1.85
N GLU A 70 21.12 7.36 2.02
CA GLU A 70 21.25 8.46 2.97
C GLU A 70 21.94 9.65 2.32
N ARG A 71 21.41 10.86 2.57
CA ARG A 71 22.02 12.14 2.21
C ARG A 71 21.95 13.10 3.38
N LYS A 72 23.09 13.72 3.70
CA LYS A 72 23.18 14.74 4.76
C LYS A 72 22.59 16.07 4.30
N GLY A 73 22.00 16.79 5.25
CA GLY A 73 21.51 18.14 5.09
C GLY A 73 22.04 19.07 6.21
N LYS A 74 21.51 20.29 6.26
CA LYS A 74 21.99 21.37 7.14
C LYS A 74 21.79 21.10 8.63
N SER A 75 20.72 20.43 9.00
CA SER A 75 20.40 20.21 10.41
C SER A 75 20.66 18.75 10.83
N ASN A 76 20.70 18.53 12.16
CA ASN A 76 20.83 17.19 12.74
C ASN A 76 19.52 16.38 12.71
N LYS A 77 18.43 16.99 12.23
CA LYS A 77 17.16 16.28 12.07
C LYS A 77 17.23 15.35 10.87
N THR A 78 16.53 14.23 10.97
CA THR A 78 16.50 13.21 9.93
C THR A 78 15.06 12.86 9.57
N LEU A 79 14.75 12.94 8.29
CA LEU A 79 13.51 12.45 7.70
C LEU A 79 13.78 11.13 6.98
N LEU A 80 13.02 10.11 7.31
CA LEU A 80 13.05 8.83 6.62
C LEU A 80 11.86 8.75 5.67
N PHE A 81 12.10 8.29 4.45
CA PHE A 81 11.06 7.84 3.52
C PHE A 81 11.08 6.33 3.45
N TYR A 82 9.91 5.74 3.63
CA TYR A 82 9.69 4.33 3.33
C TYR A 82 8.91 4.21 2.03
N ASN A 83 9.36 3.32 1.16
CA ASN A 83 8.78 3.02 -0.13
C ASN A 83 9.00 1.55 -0.48
N HIS A 84 8.35 1.08 -1.55
CA HIS A 84 8.66 -0.20 -2.16
C HIS A 84 8.81 -0.08 -3.68
N TYR A 85 9.61 -0.97 -4.26
CA TYR A 85 9.83 -0.99 -5.71
C TYR A 85 9.14 -2.18 -6.38
N ASP A 86 8.67 -3.15 -5.62
CA ASP A 86 7.89 -4.26 -6.17
C ASP A 86 6.47 -3.83 -6.54
N VAL A 87 5.86 -4.62 -7.39
CA VAL A 87 4.52 -4.37 -7.91
C VAL A 87 3.72 -5.65 -7.95
N GLN A 88 2.39 -5.52 -7.91
CA GLN A 88 1.46 -6.64 -8.12
C GLN A 88 1.61 -7.24 -9.53
N PRO A 89 1.33 -8.54 -9.70
CA PRO A 89 1.18 -9.15 -11.01
C PRO A 89 0.22 -8.35 -11.90
N PRO A 90 0.54 -8.17 -13.19
CA PRO A 90 -0.28 -7.37 -14.09
C PRO A 90 -1.53 -8.07 -14.61
N GLU A 91 -1.71 -9.34 -14.32
CA GLU A 91 -2.86 -10.13 -14.78
C GLU A 91 -4.20 -9.59 -14.23
N PRO A 92 -5.32 -9.70 -14.98
CA PRO A 92 -5.40 -10.27 -16.33
C PRO A 92 -4.97 -9.29 -17.43
N LEU A 93 -4.07 -9.72 -18.32
CA LEU A 93 -3.43 -8.86 -19.33
C LEU A 93 -4.42 -8.28 -20.35
N GLU A 94 -5.50 -8.98 -20.61
CA GLU A 94 -6.55 -8.58 -21.56
C GLU A 94 -7.35 -7.34 -21.10
N LEU A 95 -7.19 -6.90 -19.85
CA LEU A 95 -7.83 -5.69 -19.34
C LEU A 95 -6.97 -4.43 -19.51
N TRP A 96 -5.75 -4.58 -20.04
CA TRP A 96 -4.87 -3.44 -20.27
C TRP A 96 -5.02 -2.92 -21.70
N ASP A 97 -5.22 -1.60 -21.85
CA ASP A 97 -5.23 -0.93 -23.17
C ASP A 97 -3.84 -0.87 -23.81
N THR A 98 -2.80 -0.88 -22.98
CA THR A 98 -1.38 -0.88 -23.38
C THR A 98 -0.63 -1.88 -22.51
N PRO A 99 0.49 -2.48 -22.96
CA PRO A 99 1.25 -3.42 -22.14
C PRO A 99 1.61 -2.82 -20.77
N PRO A 100 1.50 -3.59 -19.68
CA PRO A 100 1.60 -3.07 -18.30
C PRO A 100 2.91 -2.33 -17.96
N PHE A 101 4.02 -2.70 -18.60
CA PHE A 101 5.34 -2.10 -18.38
C PHE A 101 5.78 -1.19 -19.55
N GLU A 102 4.84 -0.79 -20.41
CA GLU A 102 5.04 0.22 -21.44
C GLU A 102 4.25 1.48 -21.06
N PRO A 103 4.91 2.47 -20.43
CA PRO A 103 4.22 3.66 -19.91
C PRO A 103 3.56 4.45 -21.05
N SER A 104 2.30 4.78 -20.86
CA SER A 104 1.50 5.50 -21.85
C SER A 104 0.88 6.76 -21.23
N LEU A 105 1.23 7.93 -21.78
CA LEU A 105 0.63 9.19 -21.36
C LEU A 105 -0.62 9.46 -22.21
N ARG A 106 -1.79 9.45 -21.57
CA ARG A 106 -3.10 9.67 -22.21
C ARG A 106 -3.92 10.64 -21.39
N GLU A 107 -4.47 11.66 -22.02
CA GLU A 107 -5.36 12.65 -21.38
C GLU A 107 -4.76 13.25 -20.09
N GLY A 108 -3.45 13.52 -20.10
CA GLY A 108 -2.72 14.06 -18.93
C GLY A 108 -2.48 13.08 -17.80
N LYS A 109 -2.71 11.78 -18.00
CA LYS A 109 -2.49 10.71 -17.03
C LYS A 109 -1.50 9.68 -17.57
N LEU A 110 -0.57 9.25 -16.72
CA LEU A 110 0.39 8.20 -17.04
C LEU A 110 -0.16 6.84 -16.60
N PHE A 111 -0.17 5.88 -17.51
CA PHE A 111 -0.67 4.52 -17.29
C PHE A 111 0.47 3.52 -17.44
N ALA A 112 0.77 2.78 -16.39
CA ALA A 112 1.59 1.57 -16.35
C ALA A 112 1.45 0.89 -14.98
N ARG A 113 1.89 -0.35 -14.84
CA ARG A 113 2.00 -1.03 -13.55
C ARG A 113 3.07 -0.35 -12.71
N GLY A 114 2.74 0.02 -11.45
CA GLY A 114 3.65 0.69 -10.52
C GLY A 114 3.67 2.22 -10.61
N VAL A 115 2.95 2.85 -11.55
CA VAL A 115 2.86 4.33 -11.65
C VAL A 115 2.28 4.95 -10.38
N SER A 116 1.26 4.34 -9.79
CA SER A 116 0.63 4.83 -8.56
C SER A 116 1.20 4.16 -7.33
N ASP A 117 1.55 2.88 -7.42
CA ASP A 117 1.90 2.01 -6.33
C ASP A 117 3.14 1.16 -6.70
N ASP A 118 4.37 1.53 -6.27
CA ASP A 118 4.73 2.71 -5.47
C ASP A 118 5.86 3.52 -6.13
N LYS A 119 6.28 3.14 -7.38
CA LYS A 119 7.36 3.81 -8.13
C LYS A 119 7.07 5.29 -8.37
N GLY A 120 5.80 5.65 -8.53
CA GLY A 120 5.38 7.04 -8.65
C GLY A 120 5.65 7.86 -7.39
N HIS A 121 5.48 7.28 -6.19
CA HIS A 121 5.81 7.96 -4.94
C HIS A 121 7.33 8.07 -4.74
N ILE A 122 8.12 7.07 -5.13
CA ILE A 122 9.58 7.17 -5.15
C ILE A 122 9.99 8.37 -6.00
N THR A 123 9.51 8.44 -7.23
CA THR A 123 9.89 9.50 -8.18
C THR A 123 9.40 10.87 -7.72
N SER A 124 8.17 11.01 -7.24
CA SER A 124 7.64 12.29 -6.78
C SER A 124 8.38 12.85 -5.57
N ARG A 125 8.79 11.98 -4.63
CA ARG A 125 9.62 12.37 -3.47
C ARG A 125 11.01 12.83 -3.89
N LEU A 126 11.61 12.09 -4.83
CA LEU A 126 12.91 12.48 -5.38
C LEU A 126 12.82 13.77 -6.16
N PHE A 127 11.74 14.02 -6.87
CA PHE A 127 11.52 15.28 -7.59
C PHE A 127 11.35 16.46 -6.64
N ALA A 128 10.65 16.27 -5.50
CA ALA A 128 10.59 17.28 -4.43
C ALA A 128 11.98 17.56 -3.83
N ILE A 129 12.81 16.53 -3.66
CA ILE A 129 14.21 16.67 -3.21
C ILE A 129 15.04 17.44 -4.25
N ASP A 130 14.89 17.16 -5.53
CA ASP A 130 15.56 17.89 -6.60
C ASP A 130 15.22 19.39 -6.57
N ALA A 131 13.95 19.74 -6.33
CA ALA A 131 13.51 21.13 -6.21
C ALA A 131 14.16 21.84 -4.99
N LEU A 132 14.34 21.12 -3.88
CA LEU A 132 15.05 21.65 -2.72
C LEU A 132 16.55 21.81 -2.97
N LEU A 133 17.17 20.83 -3.62
CA LEU A 133 18.60 20.87 -3.98
C LEU A 133 18.92 21.99 -4.97
N ALA A 134 18.00 22.31 -5.86
CA ALA A 134 18.15 23.46 -6.78
C ALA A 134 18.23 24.81 -6.03
N GLN A 135 17.77 24.86 -4.77
CA GLN A 135 17.90 26.04 -3.90
C GLN A 135 19.12 25.96 -2.98
N GLY A 136 19.91 24.90 -3.04
CA GLY A 136 21.12 24.69 -2.24
C GLY A 136 21.09 23.34 -1.54
N GLU A 137 21.33 23.33 -0.22
CA GLU A 137 21.37 22.10 0.57
C GLU A 137 20.01 21.72 1.14
N LEU A 138 19.82 20.42 1.35
CA LEU A 138 18.65 19.91 2.06
C LEU A 138 18.54 20.50 3.49
N PRO A 139 17.36 20.83 3.96
CA PRO A 139 17.19 21.42 5.29
C PRO A 139 17.47 20.43 6.43
N CYS A 140 17.38 19.14 6.18
CA CYS A 140 17.65 18.05 7.11
C CYS A 140 18.27 16.86 6.41
N ASN A 141 18.77 15.91 7.17
CA ASN A 141 19.20 14.62 6.64
C ASN A 141 17.99 13.88 6.06
N VAL A 142 18.19 13.20 4.96
CA VAL A 142 17.17 12.38 4.31
C VAL A 142 17.66 10.96 4.19
N LYS A 143 16.79 10.03 4.54
CA LYS A 143 17.00 8.59 4.35
C LYS A 143 15.86 8.01 3.53
N PHE A 144 16.20 7.01 2.71
CA PHE A 144 15.25 6.14 2.03
C PHE A 144 15.46 4.70 2.46
N VAL A 145 14.36 4.01 2.71
CA VAL A 145 14.28 2.56 2.80
C VAL A 145 13.27 2.14 1.75
N ILE A 146 13.72 1.39 0.76
CA ILE A 146 12.89 0.99 -0.38
C ILE A 146 13.00 -0.53 -0.52
N GLU A 147 11.93 -1.24 -0.14
CA GLU A 147 11.89 -2.70 -0.15
C GLU A 147 11.34 -3.27 -1.45
N GLY A 148 11.41 -4.58 -1.60
CA GLY A 148 10.92 -5.30 -2.77
C GLY A 148 9.93 -6.42 -2.45
N GLU A 149 9.24 -6.39 -1.29
CA GLU A 149 8.32 -7.44 -0.86
C GLU A 149 7.02 -6.89 -0.25
N GLU A 150 6.72 -5.59 -0.40
CA GLU A 150 5.52 -4.99 0.18
C GLU A 150 4.26 -5.70 -0.32
N GLU A 151 4.20 -5.96 -1.60
CA GLU A 151 3.07 -6.61 -2.28
C GLU A 151 2.97 -8.13 -1.99
N THR A 152 3.93 -8.65 -1.24
CA THR A 152 3.97 -10.04 -0.74
C THR A 152 4.05 -10.14 0.78
N ALA A 153 3.65 -9.05 1.48
CA ALA A 153 3.55 -8.93 2.94
C ALA A 153 4.88 -8.72 3.69
N SER A 154 5.91 -8.20 3.02
CA SER A 154 7.19 -7.74 3.62
C SER A 154 7.83 -8.78 4.57
N GLU A 155 7.90 -10.05 4.13
CA GLU A 155 8.29 -11.17 4.98
C GLU A 155 9.64 -10.95 5.67
N HIS A 156 10.61 -10.38 4.95
CA HIS A 156 11.98 -10.18 5.45
C HIS A 156 12.27 -8.76 5.97
N LEU A 157 11.34 -7.83 5.85
CA LEU A 157 11.53 -6.45 6.30
C LEU A 157 11.73 -6.34 7.82
N HIS A 158 11.05 -7.18 8.61
CA HIS A 158 11.21 -7.18 10.07
C HIS A 158 12.63 -7.50 10.52
N GLU A 159 13.29 -8.45 9.85
CA GLU A 159 14.68 -8.79 10.14
C GLU A 159 15.62 -7.66 9.72
N PHE A 160 15.42 -7.11 8.53
CA PHE A 160 16.17 -5.96 8.05
C PHE A 160 16.08 -4.78 9.04
N ILE A 161 14.89 -4.41 9.52
CA ILE A 161 14.68 -3.33 10.49
C ILE A 161 15.39 -3.64 11.81
N ARG A 162 15.27 -4.88 12.31
CA ARG A 162 15.90 -5.29 13.57
C ARG A 162 17.42 -5.13 13.51
N ASP A 163 18.02 -5.56 12.42
CA ASP A 163 19.47 -5.60 12.26
C ASP A 163 20.05 -4.20 11.91
N ASN A 164 19.24 -3.30 11.39
CA ASN A 164 19.62 -1.96 10.98
C ASN A 164 19.06 -0.82 11.87
N LYS A 165 18.58 -1.12 13.09
CA LYS A 165 17.93 -0.12 13.98
C LYS A 165 18.70 1.21 14.12
N ALA A 166 20.01 1.15 14.29
CA ALA A 166 20.84 2.34 14.44
C ALA A 166 20.90 3.17 13.16
N LYS A 167 21.04 2.49 12.01
CA LYS A 167 21.06 3.08 10.67
C LYS A 167 19.73 3.75 10.31
N LEU A 168 18.62 3.12 10.70
CA LEU A 168 17.26 3.57 10.39
C LEU A 168 16.74 4.66 11.33
N LYS A 169 17.48 5.00 12.38
CA LYS A 169 17.05 6.05 13.33
C LYS A 169 16.77 7.36 12.60
N ALA A 170 15.56 7.90 12.83
CA ALA A 170 15.08 9.15 12.25
C ALA A 170 14.19 9.90 13.25
N ASP A 171 13.96 11.20 13.03
CA ASP A 171 13.04 12.01 13.83
C ASP A 171 11.60 11.89 13.36
N ALA A 172 11.41 11.62 12.05
CA ALA A 172 10.10 11.40 11.46
C ALA A 172 10.22 10.42 10.27
N CYS A 173 9.12 9.76 9.95
CA CYS A 173 8.99 8.91 8.78
C CYS A 173 7.80 9.34 7.94
N ILE A 174 8.00 9.44 6.63
CA ILE A 174 6.93 9.49 5.64
C ILE A 174 6.83 8.11 5.04
N TRP A 175 5.72 7.44 5.34
CA TRP A 175 5.42 6.12 4.81
C TRP A 175 5.03 6.23 3.33
N GLU A 176 5.11 5.14 2.61
CA GLU A 176 4.53 5.05 1.27
C GLU A 176 3.09 5.56 1.29
N PHE A 177 2.49 5.68 0.15
CA PHE A 177 1.12 6.09 -0.01
C PHE A 177 0.90 7.60 0.20
N GLY A 178 0.16 8.10 -0.69
CA GLY A 178 -0.31 9.46 -0.81
C GLY A 178 -1.26 9.48 -1.98
N GLY A 179 -1.70 10.60 -2.41
CA GLY A 179 -2.54 10.69 -3.58
C GLY A 179 -3.44 11.90 -3.54
N VAL A 180 -4.43 11.86 -4.40
CA VAL A 180 -5.45 12.88 -4.52
C VAL A 180 -6.84 12.26 -4.33
N ASP A 181 -7.80 13.05 -3.89
CA ASP A 181 -9.21 12.64 -3.86
C ASP A 181 -9.81 12.70 -5.28
N HIS A 182 -11.09 12.38 -5.41
CA HIS A 182 -11.81 12.40 -6.68
C HIS A 182 -11.97 13.80 -7.31
N ARG A 183 -11.49 14.84 -6.66
CA ARG A 183 -11.47 16.24 -7.10
C ARG A 183 -10.04 16.72 -7.37
N ASP A 184 -9.08 15.81 -7.43
CA ASP A 184 -7.65 16.07 -7.57
C ASP A 184 -7.05 16.90 -6.42
N VAL A 185 -7.69 16.87 -5.23
CA VAL A 185 -7.15 17.52 -4.02
C VAL A 185 -6.19 16.57 -3.31
N PRO A 186 -4.94 16.99 -3.03
CA PRO A 186 -3.98 16.18 -2.32
C PRO A 186 -4.49 15.73 -0.94
N MET A 187 -4.28 14.47 -0.60
CA MET A 187 -4.66 13.88 0.67
C MET A 187 -3.44 13.53 1.51
N GLN A 188 -3.53 13.76 2.81
CA GLN A 188 -2.55 13.32 3.80
C GLN A 188 -3.20 12.35 4.77
N TYR A 189 -2.57 11.19 4.93
CA TYR A 189 -2.99 10.18 5.90
C TYR A 189 -2.14 10.27 7.15
N LEU A 190 -2.78 10.33 8.31
CA LEU A 190 -2.11 10.48 9.62
C LEU A 190 -1.99 9.14 10.36
N GLY A 191 -2.37 8.04 9.73
CA GLY A 191 -2.31 6.70 10.30
C GLY A 191 -2.67 5.65 9.27
N LEU A 192 -2.32 4.41 9.59
CA LEU A 192 -2.56 3.24 8.77
C LEU A 192 -3.56 2.31 9.47
N ARG A 193 -4.24 1.49 8.68
CA ARG A 193 -5.04 0.37 9.19
C ARG A 193 -4.15 -0.85 9.39
N GLY A 194 -4.40 -1.58 10.49
CA GLY A 194 -3.87 -2.92 10.64
C GLY A 194 -4.62 -3.92 9.76
N ILE A 195 -3.94 -4.97 9.36
CA ILE A 195 -4.53 -6.14 8.69
C ILE A 195 -4.29 -7.38 9.55
N CYS A 196 -5.30 -8.27 9.59
CA CYS A 196 -5.15 -9.62 10.12
C CYS A 196 -5.69 -10.58 9.05
N TYR A 197 -4.80 -11.22 8.35
CA TYR A 197 -5.15 -12.23 7.36
C TYR A 197 -5.14 -13.61 8.01
N VAL A 198 -6.21 -14.38 7.82
CA VAL A 198 -6.31 -15.74 8.32
C VAL A 198 -6.89 -16.65 7.24
N GLU A 199 -6.35 -17.84 7.14
CA GLU A 199 -6.88 -18.92 6.32
C GLU A 199 -7.55 -19.96 7.23
N LEU A 200 -8.77 -20.36 6.89
CA LEU A 200 -9.51 -21.39 7.58
C LEU A 200 -9.69 -22.59 6.66
N SER A 201 -9.13 -23.72 7.06
CA SER A 201 -9.29 -24.99 6.34
C SER A 201 -10.12 -25.96 7.17
N VAL A 202 -11.04 -26.65 6.52
CA VAL A 202 -11.86 -27.69 7.13
C VAL A 202 -11.83 -28.95 6.28
N GLU A 203 -11.38 -30.03 6.88
CA GLU A 203 -11.41 -31.38 6.30
C GLU A 203 -12.36 -32.23 7.12
N THR A 204 -13.29 -32.92 6.48
CA THR A 204 -14.30 -33.75 7.15
C THR A 204 -14.22 -35.23 6.77
N LEU A 205 -13.59 -35.56 5.67
CA LEU A 205 -13.47 -36.90 5.12
C LEU A 205 -12.09 -37.06 4.47
N GLY A 206 -11.55 -38.26 4.50
CA GLY A 206 -10.26 -38.58 3.87
C GLY A 206 -10.35 -38.81 2.35
N THR A 207 -11.56 -38.79 1.78
CA THR A 207 -11.80 -38.96 0.34
C THR A 207 -13.13 -38.33 -0.05
N ASP A 208 -13.27 -38.04 -1.32
CA ASP A 208 -14.54 -37.57 -1.90
C ASP A 208 -15.58 -38.70 -1.92
N VAL A 209 -16.82 -38.35 -1.68
CA VAL A 209 -17.94 -39.30 -1.65
C VAL A 209 -19.12 -38.77 -2.46
N HIS A 210 -19.81 -39.70 -3.13
CA HIS A 210 -20.99 -39.36 -3.92
C HIS A 210 -22.14 -38.90 -2.99
N SER A 211 -22.70 -37.72 -3.26
CA SER A 211 -23.74 -37.10 -2.42
C SER A 211 -25.00 -37.95 -2.24
N GLY A 212 -25.36 -38.74 -3.23
CA GLY A 212 -26.48 -39.69 -3.17
C GLY A 212 -26.28 -40.86 -2.20
N LEU A 213 -25.02 -41.17 -1.86
CA LEU A 213 -24.68 -42.25 -0.92
C LEU A 213 -24.52 -41.72 0.53
N SER A 214 -24.09 -40.49 0.69
CA SER A 214 -23.57 -39.99 1.94
C SER A 214 -24.09 -38.64 2.39
N GLY A 215 -24.78 -37.91 1.54
CA GLY A 215 -25.14 -36.50 1.77
C GLY A 215 -26.00 -36.25 3.00
N SER A 216 -26.72 -37.29 3.51
CA SER A 216 -27.55 -37.16 4.73
C SER A 216 -26.89 -37.71 5.99
N ILE A 217 -25.72 -38.37 5.88
CA ILE A 217 -25.11 -39.10 7.00
C ILE A 217 -23.68 -38.70 7.30
N LEU A 218 -22.97 -38.15 6.33
CA LEU A 218 -21.57 -37.69 6.49
C LEU A 218 -21.49 -36.15 6.58
N PRO A 219 -20.52 -35.60 7.36
CA PRO A 219 -20.38 -34.18 7.49
C PRO A 219 -19.84 -33.54 6.20
N ASN A 220 -20.42 -32.40 5.81
CA ASN A 220 -19.97 -31.61 4.66
C ASN A 220 -19.06 -30.47 5.13
N ALA A 221 -17.86 -30.38 4.57
CA ALA A 221 -16.84 -29.40 4.93
C ALA A 221 -17.32 -27.95 4.69
N ALA A 222 -18.04 -27.68 3.61
CA ALA A 222 -18.53 -26.35 3.29
C ALA A 222 -19.53 -25.84 4.34
N TRP A 223 -20.45 -26.70 4.80
CA TRP A 223 -21.36 -26.35 5.89
C TRP A 223 -20.65 -26.11 7.21
N ARG A 224 -19.64 -26.93 7.56
CA ARG A 224 -18.83 -26.73 8.77
C ARG A 224 -18.11 -25.39 8.73
N LEU A 225 -17.51 -25.05 7.59
CA LEU A 225 -16.83 -23.76 7.40
C LEU A 225 -17.82 -22.58 7.46
N THR A 226 -18.98 -22.70 6.81
CA THR A 226 -20.03 -21.65 6.86
C THR A 226 -20.48 -21.38 8.29
N TRP A 227 -20.72 -22.42 9.07
CA TRP A 227 -21.12 -22.27 10.47
C TRP A 227 -19.99 -21.67 11.32
N ALA A 228 -18.74 -22.08 11.12
CA ALA A 228 -17.60 -21.48 11.80
C ALA A 228 -17.50 -19.98 11.49
N LEU A 229 -17.59 -19.58 10.22
CA LEU A 229 -17.55 -18.15 9.80
C LEU A 229 -18.70 -17.35 10.44
N SER A 230 -19.90 -17.93 10.54
CA SER A 230 -21.05 -17.24 11.15
C SER A 230 -20.89 -17.00 12.65
N THR A 231 -19.99 -17.70 13.33
CA THR A 231 -19.65 -17.43 14.72
C THR A 231 -18.67 -16.28 14.89
N LEU A 232 -17.85 -16.00 13.86
CA LEU A 232 -16.83 -14.97 13.92
C LEU A 232 -17.41 -13.57 13.65
N LYS A 233 -18.42 -13.48 12.78
CA LYS A 233 -19.02 -12.20 12.40
C LYS A 233 -20.53 -12.39 12.18
N GLY A 234 -21.34 -11.51 12.74
CA GLY A 234 -22.79 -11.54 12.60
C GLY A 234 -23.33 -10.73 11.42
N PRO A 235 -24.64 -10.84 11.12
CA PRO A 235 -25.32 -10.04 10.10
C PRO A 235 -25.36 -8.53 10.45
N ASP A 236 -25.10 -8.19 11.70
CA ASP A 236 -24.89 -6.83 12.21
C ASP A 236 -23.50 -6.27 11.90
N GLU A 237 -22.70 -7.03 11.14
CA GLU A 237 -21.31 -6.70 10.77
C GLU A 237 -20.36 -6.60 11.98
N ARG A 238 -20.76 -7.12 13.15
CA ARG A 238 -19.95 -7.11 14.36
C ARG A 238 -19.09 -8.38 14.45
N ILE A 239 -17.81 -8.19 14.69
CA ILE A 239 -16.88 -9.29 15.03
C ILE A 239 -17.25 -9.81 16.43
N ARG A 240 -17.39 -11.13 16.56
CA ARG A 240 -17.86 -11.80 17.78
C ARG A 240 -16.76 -12.50 18.56
N ILE A 241 -15.51 -12.27 18.17
CA ILE A 241 -14.35 -12.80 18.87
C ILE A 241 -14.22 -12.08 20.22
N PRO A 242 -14.21 -12.80 21.36
CA PRO A 242 -14.04 -12.19 22.67
C PRO A 242 -12.76 -11.37 22.74
N GLY A 243 -12.83 -10.18 23.34
CA GLY A 243 -11.67 -9.29 23.47
C GLY A 243 -11.32 -8.46 22.22
N PHE A 244 -11.94 -8.72 21.08
CA PHE A 244 -11.58 -8.06 19.82
C PHE A 244 -11.68 -6.52 19.89
N TYR A 245 -12.60 -6.00 20.66
CA TYR A 245 -12.83 -4.55 20.78
C TYR A 245 -12.24 -3.91 22.05
N ASP A 246 -11.63 -4.70 22.95
CA ASP A 246 -11.25 -4.22 24.29
C ASP A 246 -10.17 -3.12 24.26
N ASN A 247 -9.27 -3.18 23.29
CA ASN A 247 -8.18 -2.22 23.15
C ASN A 247 -8.42 -1.15 22.07
N ILE A 248 -9.65 -1.01 21.58
CA ILE A 248 -9.98 0.04 20.61
C ILE A 248 -10.00 1.40 21.30
N ILE A 249 -9.16 2.29 20.81
CA ILE A 249 -9.16 3.68 21.25
C ILE A 249 -10.23 4.43 20.44
N PRO A 250 -11.28 4.95 21.11
CA PRO A 250 -12.33 5.68 20.40
C PRO A 250 -11.75 6.96 19.77
N PRO A 251 -12.34 7.47 18.68
CA PRO A 251 -11.93 8.71 18.07
C PRO A 251 -12.13 9.89 19.03
N THR A 252 -11.14 10.78 19.04
CA THR A 252 -11.18 12.02 19.83
C THR A 252 -12.12 13.06 19.19
N ALA A 253 -12.40 14.14 19.92
CA ALA A 253 -13.13 15.29 19.37
C ALA A 253 -12.41 15.88 18.14
N ARG A 254 -11.06 15.93 18.20
CA ARG A 254 -10.23 16.42 17.09
C ARG A 254 -10.31 15.53 15.86
N ASP A 255 -10.34 14.21 16.03
CA ASP A 255 -10.51 13.28 14.90
C ASP A 255 -11.87 13.51 14.23
N ARG A 256 -12.92 13.74 15.01
CA ARG A 256 -14.27 14.02 14.46
C ARG A 256 -14.30 15.35 13.71
N GLU A 257 -13.68 16.40 14.25
CA GLU A 257 -13.58 17.70 13.59
C GLU A 257 -12.85 17.60 12.25
N ILE A 258 -11.75 16.87 12.18
CA ILE A 258 -11.01 16.63 10.94
C ILE A 258 -11.86 15.86 9.95
N MET A 259 -12.54 14.81 10.38
CA MET A 259 -13.41 14.01 9.51
C MET A 259 -14.62 14.81 9.01
N ASP A 260 -15.18 15.69 9.84
CA ASP A 260 -16.31 16.51 9.44
C ASP A 260 -15.94 17.52 8.35
N ALA A 261 -14.71 18.05 8.42
CA ALA A 261 -14.19 18.99 7.42
C ALA A 261 -13.92 18.34 6.05
N LEU A 262 -13.79 17.00 5.98
CA LEU A 262 -13.63 16.30 4.71
C LEU A 262 -14.95 16.28 3.91
N PRO A 263 -14.88 16.18 2.57
CA PRO A 263 -16.10 16.03 1.75
C PRO A 263 -16.84 14.72 2.06
N ASP A 264 -18.15 14.71 1.80
CA ASP A 264 -18.91 13.47 1.80
C ASP A 264 -18.52 12.62 0.59
N VAL A 265 -18.21 11.36 0.81
CA VAL A 265 -17.75 10.43 -0.21
C VAL A 265 -18.82 9.40 -0.62
N ALA A 266 -20.03 9.50 -0.09
CA ALA A 266 -21.07 8.48 -0.27
C ALA A 266 -21.43 8.27 -1.75
N ASP A 267 -21.70 9.36 -2.46
CA ASP A 267 -22.09 9.28 -3.87
C ASP A 267 -20.91 8.87 -4.75
N GLU A 268 -19.71 9.30 -4.41
CA GLU A 268 -18.49 8.87 -5.12
C GLU A 268 -18.27 7.36 -4.96
N TYR A 269 -18.41 6.80 -3.78
CA TYR A 269 -18.30 5.36 -3.55
C TYR A 269 -19.35 4.56 -4.32
N LYS A 270 -20.62 5.04 -4.33
CA LYS A 270 -21.67 4.40 -5.13
C LYS A 270 -21.34 4.43 -6.62
N ARG A 271 -20.90 5.57 -7.13
CA ARG A 271 -20.53 5.74 -8.54
C ARG A 271 -19.33 4.90 -8.93
N ARG A 272 -18.23 4.97 -8.14
CA ARG A 272 -16.96 4.34 -8.45
C ARG A 272 -17.01 2.80 -8.32
N PHE A 273 -17.68 2.30 -7.29
CA PHE A 273 -17.72 0.87 -6.97
C PHE A 273 -19.05 0.21 -7.32
N GLY A 274 -20.01 0.92 -7.91
CA GLY A 274 -21.35 0.40 -8.22
C GLY A 274 -22.12 -0.03 -6.95
N ALA A 275 -21.81 0.53 -5.79
CA ALA A 275 -22.39 0.13 -4.52
C ALA A 275 -23.86 0.58 -4.44
N LYS A 276 -24.77 -0.37 -4.11
CA LYS A 276 -26.19 -0.07 -3.92
C LYS A 276 -26.50 0.54 -2.55
N GLY A 277 -25.60 0.40 -1.60
CA GLY A 277 -25.72 0.91 -0.23
C GLY A 277 -24.47 0.56 0.58
N PHE A 278 -24.45 0.98 1.83
CA PHE A 278 -23.37 0.70 2.77
C PHE A 278 -23.85 -0.25 3.86
N ILE A 279 -22.90 -0.99 4.44
CA ILE A 279 -23.18 -1.87 5.59
C ILE A 279 -23.63 -1.05 6.81
N LYS A 280 -24.23 -1.69 7.81
CA LYS A 280 -24.69 -1.08 9.07
C LYS A 280 -25.70 0.08 8.89
N GLY A 281 -26.37 0.16 7.75
CA GLY A 281 -27.32 1.24 7.47
C GLY A 281 -26.69 2.64 7.30
N LEU A 282 -25.38 2.71 7.06
CA LEU A 282 -24.71 3.99 6.79
C LEU A 282 -25.27 4.61 5.51
N THR A 283 -25.46 5.93 5.51
CA THR A 283 -26.02 6.66 4.35
C THR A 283 -25.07 7.69 3.78
N GLY A 284 -24.12 8.17 4.57
CA GLY A 284 -23.15 9.22 4.20
C GLY A 284 -22.74 10.03 5.42
N GLY A 285 -22.20 11.22 5.19
CA GLY A 285 -21.80 12.16 6.22
C GLY A 285 -20.67 11.67 7.10
N ILE A 286 -20.61 12.20 8.33
CA ILE A 286 -19.52 11.90 9.27
C ILE A 286 -19.45 10.43 9.64
N ASP A 287 -20.57 9.74 9.77
CA ASP A 287 -20.58 8.34 10.18
C ASP A 287 -19.92 7.43 9.15
N LEU A 288 -20.17 7.67 7.84
CA LEU A 288 -19.48 6.95 6.77
C LEU A 288 -17.99 7.28 6.74
N LYS A 289 -17.62 8.57 6.84
CA LYS A 289 -16.21 9.02 6.88
C LYS A 289 -15.47 8.39 8.06
N MET A 290 -16.09 8.38 9.24
CA MET A 290 -15.53 7.73 10.43
C MET A 290 -15.39 6.22 10.25
N ALA A 291 -16.36 5.55 9.69
CA ALA A 291 -16.29 4.12 9.41
C ALA A 291 -15.20 3.77 8.40
N ALA A 292 -15.03 4.61 7.37
CA ALA A 292 -14.00 4.43 6.36
C ALA A 292 -12.57 4.70 6.87
N SER A 293 -12.41 5.66 7.79
CA SER A 293 -11.10 6.19 8.19
C SER A 293 -10.68 5.83 9.60
N ALA A 294 -11.63 5.71 10.53
CA ALA A 294 -11.36 5.52 11.96
C ALA A 294 -11.43 4.07 12.43
N THR A 295 -11.66 3.12 11.54
CA THR A 295 -11.63 1.71 11.91
C THR A 295 -10.17 1.29 12.08
N ARG A 296 -9.65 1.39 13.29
CA ARG A 296 -8.27 1.03 13.64
C ARG A 296 -7.98 -0.47 13.55
N LEU A 297 -8.97 -1.28 13.23
CA LEU A 297 -8.83 -2.69 12.91
C LEU A 297 -9.91 -3.08 11.90
N ALA A 298 -9.53 -3.20 10.64
CA ALA A 298 -10.40 -3.77 9.62
C ALA A 298 -9.90 -5.18 9.29
N ILE A 299 -10.75 -6.18 9.48
CA ILE A 299 -10.56 -7.47 8.83
C ILE A 299 -11.05 -7.27 7.39
N SER A 300 -10.14 -7.06 6.45
CA SER A 300 -10.52 -6.63 5.10
C SER A 300 -10.66 -7.77 4.09
N ARG A 301 -10.16 -8.96 4.38
CA ARG A 301 -10.34 -10.14 3.52
C ARG A 301 -10.54 -11.40 4.33
N TYR A 302 -11.54 -12.19 3.95
CA TYR A 302 -11.68 -13.59 4.31
C TYR A 302 -11.51 -14.41 3.05
N THR A 303 -10.50 -15.26 3.00
CA THR A 303 -10.45 -16.33 2.01
C THR A 303 -10.76 -17.62 2.74
N ALA A 304 -11.86 -18.26 2.39
CA ALA A 304 -12.22 -19.55 2.92
C ALA A 304 -12.09 -20.58 1.81
N SER A 305 -11.24 -21.57 1.98
CA SER A 305 -11.16 -22.71 1.09
C SER A 305 -11.71 -23.96 1.79
N ALA A 306 -12.65 -24.64 1.17
CA ALA A 306 -12.98 -26.00 1.51
C ALA A 306 -12.23 -26.89 0.52
N ARG A 307 -11.25 -27.68 1.00
CA ARG A 307 -10.60 -28.69 0.16
C ARG A 307 -11.36 -30.00 0.33
N THR A 308 -11.81 -30.55 -0.77
CA THR A 308 -12.03 -31.97 -0.93
C THR A 308 -10.69 -32.54 -1.41
N SER A 309 -10.17 -33.60 -0.78
CA SER A 309 -8.94 -34.22 -1.25
C SER A 309 -9.13 -34.68 -2.70
N PRO A 310 -8.18 -34.45 -3.60
CA PRO A 310 -8.24 -35.04 -4.91
C PRO A 310 -8.19 -36.56 -4.79
N ALA A 311 -8.99 -37.26 -5.58
CA ALA A 311 -9.06 -38.70 -5.66
C ALA A 311 -7.73 -39.32 -6.15
#